data_e573f31ef732236eb404b887f88aefa0
#
_entry.id   e573f31ef732236eb404b887f88aefa0
#
_cell.length_a   1.000
_cell.length_b   1.000
_cell.length_c   1.000
_cell.angle_alpha   90.00
_cell.angle_beta   90.00
_cell.angle_gamma   90.00
#
_symmetry.space_group_name_H-M   'P 1'
#
loop_
_entity.id
_entity.type
_entity.pdbx_description
1 polymer ?
#
loop_
_entity_poly.entity_id
_entity_poly.type
_entity_poly.pdbx_seq_one_letter_code
_entity_poly.pdbx_strand_id
1 'polypeptide(L)'
;MLLLDSFMKGHNFMYNILSVVSYSGVGKTTLIEGIIKELNKKGYRVGVIKHTCHDFDMDEEGKDTYKHRKSGARKVCIISDKRVAYIEELKEKNPLYKMIQLYEDMDLIIIEGYKNYRFKRLEVTRKGKYEDILSNKSDLIGIVSDIEYKLNIEQFNLNDYKNISKYIESVTYTHL
;
A
#
# COMPACT_ATOMS: atom_id res chain seq x y z
N MET A 1 -8.71 -15.09 6.38
CA MET A 1 -9.60 -14.47 5.39
C MET A 1 -10.91 -14.00 6.03
N LEU A 2 -11.63 -14.83 6.77
CA LEU A 2 -12.88 -14.45 7.46
C LEU A 2 -12.75 -13.33 8.52
N LEU A 3 -11.60 -13.16 9.13
CA LEU A 3 -11.38 -12.15 10.18
C LEU A 3 -11.31 -10.70 9.63
N LEU A 4 -10.82 -10.49 8.40
CA LEU A 4 -10.77 -9.16 7.77
C LEU A 4 -12.17 -8.65 7.45
N ASP A 5 -12.96 -9.47 6.78
CA ASP A 5 -14.32 -9.12 6.40
C ASP A 5 -15.22 -8.91 7.63
N SER A 6 -15.00 -9.68 8.71
CA SER A 6 -15.74 -9.54 9.97
C SER A 6 -15.36 -8.27 10.73
N PHE A 7 -14.07 -7.92 10.74
CA PHE A 7 -13.55 -6.73 11.43
C PHE A 7 -14.00 -5.44 10.72
N MET A 8 -13.92 -5.40 9.38
CA MET A 8 -14.34 -4.25 8.57
C MET A 8 -15.86 -4.00 8.69
N LYS A 9 -16.67 -5.03 8.94
CA LYS A 9 -18.12 -4.90 9.16
C LYS A 9 -18.52 -4.44 10.57
N GLY A 10 -17.64 -4.57 11.55
CA GLY A 10 -17.91 -4.21 12.94
C GLY A 10 -17.57 -2.76 13.32
N HIS A 11 -16.79 -2.06 12.51
CA HIS A 11 -16.44 -0.68 12.70
C HIS A 11 -17.02 0.13 11.54
N ASN A 12 -17.80 1.17 11.83
CA ASN A 12 -18.42 2.08 10.85
C ASN A 12 -17.39 2.93 10.05
N PHE A 13 -16.13 2.54 10.01
CA PHE A 13 -15.09 3.20 9.22
C PHE A 13 -14.86 2.42 7.93
N MET A 14 -15.33 2.97 6.81
CA MET A 14 -14.97 2.46 5.49
C MET A 14 -13.60 3.06 5.09
N TYR A 15 -12.55 2.25 5.19
CA TYR A 15 -11.24 2.64 4.70
C TYR A 15 -11.17 2.46 3.18
N ASN A 16 -10.80 3.52 2.48
CA ASN A 16 -10.46 3.42 1.06
C ASN A 16 -9.08 2.78 0.91
N ILE A 17 -9.03 1.52 0.55
CA ILE A 17 -7.79 0.76 0.42
C ILE A 17 -7.57 0.35 -1.03
N LEU A 18 -6.40 0.69 -1.55
CA LEU A 18 -5.90 0.27 -2.86
C LEU A 18 -4.61 -0.52 -2.69
N SER A 19 -4.57 -1.74 -3.20
CA SER A 19 -3.32 -2.51 -3.26
C SER A 19 -2.61 -2.27 -4.60
N VAL A 20 -1.29 -2.08 -4.57
CA VAL A 20 -0.45 -2.04 -5.76
C VAL A 20 0.46 -3.26 -5.75
N VAL A 21 0.32 -4.12 -6.74
CA VAL A 21 1.04 -5.39 -6.82
C VAL A 21 1.85 -5.50 -8.10
N SER A 22 2.94 -6.22 -8.03
CA SER A 22 3.75 -6.67 -9.16
C SER A 22 4.83 -7.64 -8.69
N TYR A 23 5.64 -8.16 -9.58
CA TYR A 23 6.95 -8.71 -9.24
C TYR A 23 7.93 -7.62 -8.77
N SER A 24 9.06 -8.03 -8.19
CA SER A 24 10.11 -7.10 -7.77
C SER A 24 10.73 -6.38 -8.97
N GLY A 25 11.11 -5.10 -8.82
CA GLY A 25 11.84 -4.35 -9.84
C GLY A 25 11.04 -3.90 -11.06
N VAL A 26 9.71 -4.05 -11.07
CA VAL A 26 8.85 -3.70 -12.22
C VAL A 26 8.47 -2.21 -12.26
N GLY A 27 8.52 -1.51 -11.10
CA GLY A 27 8.24 -0.08 -11.03
C GLY A 27 7.11 0.33 -10.09
N LYS A 28 6.70 -0.55 -9.14
CA LYS A 28 5.67 -0.22 -8.13
C LYS A 28 5.90 1.09 -7.40
N THR A 29 7.08 1.25 -6.84
CA THR A 29 7.44 2.44 -6.06
C THR A 29 7.29 3.72 -6.87
N THR A 30 7.80 3.72 -8.11
CA THR A 30 7.67 4.87 -9.04
C THR A 30 6.21 5.18 -9.36
N LEU A 31 5.38 4.15 -9.57
CA LEU A 31 3.94 4.32 -9.78
C LEU A 31 3.27 4.94 -8.55
N ILE A 32 3.53 4.39 -7.36
CA ILE A 32 2.97 4.88 -6.10
C ILE A 32 3.35 6.34 -5.85
N GLU A 33 4.62 6.70 -6.05
CA GLU A 33 5.09 8.08 -5.96
C GLU A 33 4.35 9.02 -6.90
N GLY A 34 4.13 8.60 -8.15
CA GLY A 34 3.39 9.37 -9.14
C GLY A 34 1.93 9.57 -8.74
N ILE A 35 1.25 8.52 -8.28
CA ILE A 35 -0.13 8.56 -7.78
C ILE A 35 -0.24 9.51 -6.58
N ILE A 36 0.65 9.39 -5.59
CA ILE A 36 0.66 10.25 -4.41
C ILE A 36 0.79 11.72 -4.80
N LYS A 37 1.71 12.05 -5.71
CA LYS A 37 1.92 13.42 -6.18
C LYS A 37 0.66 14.00 -6.82
N GLU A 38 -0.03 13.22 -7.66
CA GLU A 38 -1.26 13.70 -8.32
C GLU A 38 -2.43 13.85 -7.33
N LEU A 39 -2.60 12.93 -6.39
CA LEU A 39 -3.65 13.01 -5.38
C LEU A 39 -3.39 14.16 -4.38
N ASN A 40 -2.14 14.36 -3.95
CA ASN A 40 -1.78 15.47 -3.07
C ASN A 40 -2.04 16.85 -3.71
N LYS A 41 -1.85 17.01 -5.03
CA LYS A 41 -2.22 18.24 -5.75
C LYS A 41 -3.71 18.59 -5.63
N LYS A 42 -4.54 17.59 -5.38
CA LYS A 42 -5.99 17.72 -5.20
C LYS A 42 -6.40 17.82 -3.73
N GLY A 43 -5.46 17.80 -2.80
CA GLY A 43 -5.69 17.91 -1.36
C GLY A 43 -5.97 16.59 -0.64
N TYR A 44 -5.85 15.44 -1.31
CA TYR A 44 -6.04 14.13 -0.65
C TYR A 44 -4.88 13.79 0.27
N ARG A 45 -5.20 13.26 1.45
CA ARG A 45 -4.23 12.70 2.40
C ARG A 45 -4.04 11.22 2.08
N VAL A 46 -2.85 10.85 1.64
CA VAL A 46 -2.54 9.49 1.21
C VAL A 46 -1.57 8.84 2.18
N GLY A 47 -1.98 7.72 2.76
CA GLY A 47 -1.11 6.87 3.57
C GLY A 47 -0.57 5.69 2.76
N VAL A 48 0.62 5.20 3.11
CA VAL A 48 1.21 4.04 2.44
C VAL A 48 1.63 3.00 3.46
N ILE A 49 1.22 1.76 3.25
CA ILE A 49 1.68 0.58 4.02
C ILE A 49 2.47 -0.31 3.06
N LYS A 50 3.75 -0.51 3.32
CA LYS A 50 4.59 -1.40 2.53
C LYS A 50 4.79 -2.72 3.26
N HIS A 51 4.52 -3.83 2.56
CA HIS A 51 4.81 -5.18 3.01
C HIS A 51 6.10 -5.71 2.38
N THR A 52 6.95 -6.28 3.19
CA THR A 52 8.11 -7.05 2.76
C THR A 52 8.08 -8.45 3.36
N CYS A 53 8.58 -9.44 2.62
CA CYS A 53 8.75 -10.82 3.11
C CYS A 53 10.14 -11.06 3.73
N HIS A 54 11.00 -10.06 3.70
CA HIS A 54 12.33 -10.08 4.29
C HIS A 54 12.37 -9.21 5.52
N ASP A 55 13.23 -9.56 6.45
CA ASP A 55 13.55 -8.71 7.59
C ASP A 55 14.13 -7.38 7.11
N PHE A 56 13.81 -6.32 7.85
CA PHE A 56 14.28 -4.97 7.56
C PHE A 56 14.63 -4.25 8.87
N ASP A 57 15.54 -3.31 8.79
CA ASP A 57 15.78 -2.34 9.84
C ASP A 57 15.63 -0.92 9.27
N MET A 58 14.94 -0.05 9.97
CA MET A 58 14.78 1.37 9.64
C MET A 58 15.50 2.27 10.65
N ASP A 59 16.10 1.66 11.67
CA ASP A 59 16.81 2.34 12.73
C ASP A 59 18.29 2.54 12.35
N GLU A 60 18.90 3.58 12.89
CA GLU A 60 20.31 3.88 12.65
C GLU A 60 21.16 3.21 13.74
N GLU A 61 22.08 2.35 13.35
CA GLU A 61 22.98 1.66 14.26
C GLU A 61 23.74 2.66 15.16
N GLY A 62 23.78 2.34 16.47
CA GLY A 62 24.45 3.17 17.45
C GLY A 62 23.63 4.34 18.01
N LYS A 63 22.45 4.66 17.47
CA LYS A 63 21.53 5.65 18.03
C LYS A 63 20.77 5.09 19.24
N ASP A 64 20.14 5.97 20.02
CA ASP A 64 19.51 5.58 21.28
C ASP A 64 18.34 4.62 21.09
N THR A 65 17.48 4.84 20.08
CA THR A 65 16.40 3.94 19.73
C THR A 65 16.91 2.54 19.37
N TYR A 66 17.97 2.45 18.58
CA TYR A 66 18.64 1.19 18.26
C TYR A 66 19.16 0.48 19.52
N LYS A 67 19.87 1.20 20.41
CA LYS A 67 20.37 0.64 21.66
C LYS A 67 19.26 0.13 22.57
N HIS A 68 18.14 0.87 22.66
CA HIS A 68 16.97 0.45 23.45
C HIS A 68 16.37 -0.85 22.90
N ARG A 69 16.18 -0.97 21.57
CA ARG A 69 15.70 -2.20 20.94
C ARG A 69 16.65 -3.38 21.19
N LYS A 70 17.94 -3.18 20.97
CA LYS A 70 18.97 -4.23 21.20
C LYS A 70 19.04 -4.64 22.67
N SER A 71 18.65 -3.77 23.60
CA SER A 71 18.53 -4.09 25.02
C SER A 71 17.23 -4.79 25.39
N GLY A 72 16.36 -5.10 24.41
CA GLY A 72 15.14 -5.87 24.61
C GLY A 72 13.85 -5.05 24.69
N ALA A 73 13.87 -3.75 24.43
CA ALA A 73 12.65 -2.96 24.32
C ALA A 73 11.82 -3.43 23.10
N ARG A 74 10.58 -3.86 23.34
CA ARG A 74 9.69 -4.36 22.29
C ARG A 74 9.07 -3.27 21.44
N LYS A 75 9.02 -2.05 21.96
CA LYS A 75 8.50 -0.87 21.28
C LYS A 75 9.41 0.29 21.59
N VAL A 76 9.79 1.01 20.57
CA VAL A 76 10.47 2.30 20.70
C VAL A 76 9.78 3.33 19.83
N CYS A 77 9.76 4.56 20.33
CA CYS A 77 9.18 5.68 19.60
C CYS A 77 10.10 6.89 19.77
N ILE A 78 10.33 7.60 18.68
CA ILE A 78 10.99 8.91 18.70
C ILE A 78 10.01 9.96 18.22
N ILE A 79 9.89 11.07 18.93
CA ILE A 79 8.95 12.13 18.66
C ILE A 79 9.67 13.46 18.59
N SER A 80 9.34 14.27 17.61
CA SER A 80 9.70 15.68 17.49
C SER A 80 8.45 16.50 17.19
N ASP A 81 8.55 17.82 17.16
CA ASP A 81 7.43 18.71 16.83
C ASP A 81 6.84 18.48 15.41
N LYS A 82 7.58 17.79 14.54
CA LYS A 82 7.20 17.62 13.13
C LYS A 82 7.06 16.16 12.69
N ARG A 83 7.51 15.22 13.51
CA ARG A 83 7.59 13.81 13.08
C ARG A 83 7.54 12.87 14.28
N VAL A 84 6.88 11.75 14.06
CA VAL A 84 6.94 10.57 14.92
C VAL A 84 7.48 9.39 14.11
N ALA A 85 8.37 8.59 14.71
CA ALA A 85 8.74 7.27 14.20
C ALA A 85 8.55 6.24 15.30
N TYR A 86 8.05 5.06 14.90
CA TYR A 86 7.68 4.00 15.81
C TYR A 86 8.13 2.66 15.24
N ILE A 87 8.78 1.86 16.06
CA ILE A 87 9.20 0.50 15.73
C ILE A 87 8.66 -0.45 16.81
N GLU A 88 8.05 -1.54 16.37
CA GLU A 88 7.54 -2.59 17.24
C GLU A 88 8.07 -3.96 16.76
N GLU A 89 8.71 -4.68 17.69
CA GLU A 89 9.09 -6.08 17.47
C GLU A 89 7.87 -6.98 17.62
N LEU A 90 7.44 -7.58 16.52
CA LEU A 90 6.20 -8.36 16.49
C LEU A 90 6.41 -9.77 17.06
N LYS A 91 5.47 -10.24 17.87
CA LYS A 91 5.37 -11.66 18.26
C LYS A 91 4.50 -12.46 17.28
N GLU A 92 3.48 -11.80 16.73
CA GLU A 92 2.50 -12.43 15.86
C GLU A 92 2.74 -12.00 14.41
N LYS A 93 2.46 -12.92 13.48
CA LYS A 93 2.50 -12.61 12.06
C LYS A 93 1.30 -11.74 11.72
N ASN A 94 1.54 -10.70 10.93
CA ASN A 94 0.52 -9.91 10.25
C ASN A 94 -0.23 -8.85 11.10
N PRO A 95 0.42 -7.71 11.34
CA PRO A 95 -0.19 -6.58 12.05
C PRO A 95 -1.05 -5.67 11.15
N LEU A 96 -1.42 -6.10 9.93
CA LEU A 96 -2.03 -5.22 8.92
C LEU A 96 -3.25 -4.45 9.44
N TYR A 97 -4.14 -5.10 10.20
CA TYR A 97 -5.29 -4.44 10.81
C TYR A 97 -4.93 -3.31 11.74
N LYS A 98 -3.99 -3.59 12.65
CA LYS A 98 -3.50 -2.60 13.59
C LYS A 98 -2.88 -1.42 12.85
N MET A 99 -2.20 -1.69 11.73
CA MET A 99 -1.63 -0.64 10.92
C MET A 99 -2.72 0.18 10.21
N ILE A 100 -3.71 -0.46 9.61
CA ILE A 100 -4.83 0.25 8.96
C ILE A 100 -5.52 1.23 9.93
N GLN A 101 -5.71 0.84 11.18
CA GLN A 101 -6.32 1.71 12.21
C GLN A 101 -5.53 3.00 12.47
N LEU A 102 -4.21 2.98 12.30
CA LEU A 102 -3.38 4.19 12.43
C LEU A 102 -3.55 5.18 11.27
N TYR A 103 -4.29 4.82 10.24
CA TYR A 103 -4.52 5.60 9.02
C TYR A 103 -5.97 6.09 8.92
N GLU A 104 -6.68 6.18 10.03
CA GLU A 104 -8.10 6.60 10.05
C GLU A 104 -8.35 8.00 9.52
N ASP A 105 -7.34 8.87 9.59
CA ASP A 105 -7.36 10.22 9.08
C ASP A 105 -6.92 10.35 7.61
N MET A 106 -6.61 9.24 6.93
CA MET A 106 -6.23 9.23 5.51
C MET A 106 -7.43 9.06 4.60
N ASP A 107 -7.43 9.79 3.49
CA ASP A 107 -8.47 9.70 2.47
C ASP A 107 -8.29 8.46 1.58
N LEU A 108 -7.04 8.00 1.42
CA LEU A 108 -6.68 6.75 0.73
C LEU A 108 -5.50 6.06 1.43
N ILE A 109 -5.59 4.75 1.59
CA ILE A 109 -4.49 3.90 2.02
C ILE A 109 -3.99 3.09 0.82
N ILE A 110 -2.75 3.29 0.41
CA ILE A 110 -2.09 2.47 -0.60
C ILE A 110 -1.30 1.37 0.11
N ILE A 111 -1.57 0.12 -0.25
CA ILE A 111 -0.81 -1.03 0.25
C ILE A 111 0.11 -1.54 -0.86
N GLU A 112 1.43 -1.39 -0.66
CA GLU A 112 2.43 -1.96 -1.54
C GLU A 112 2.70 -3.43 -1.13
N GLY A 113 2.32 -4.36 -2.00
CA GLY A 113 2.48 -5.80 -1.73
C GLY A 113 1.21 -6.46 -1.19
N TYR A 114 1.33 -7.32 -0.17
CA TYR A 114 0.23 -8.10 0.41
C TYR A 114 -0.62 -8.87 -0.62
N LYS A 115 0.03 -9.60 -1.53
CA LYS A 115 -0.62 -10.31 -2.65
C LYS A 115 -1.72 -11.29 -2.23
N ASN A 116 -1.68 -11.79 -0.99
CA ASN A 116 -2.60 -12.80 -0.47
C ASN A 116 -3.91 -12.22 0.09
N TYR A 117 -4.05 -10.87 0.13
CA TYR A 117 -5.27 -10.22 0.62
C TYR A 117 -6.16 -9.78 -0.53
N ARG A 118 -7.47 -9.79 -0.31
CA ARG A 118 -8.48 -9.43 -1.30
C ARG A 118 -8.82 -7.93 -1.20
N PHE A 119 -7.91 -7.09 -1.66
CA PHE A 119 -8.18 -5.68 -1.86
C PHE A 119 -8.40 -5.39 -3.34
N LYS A 120 -9.12 -4.32 -3.66
CA LYS A 120 -9.08 -3.72 -4.99
C LYS A 120 -7.63 -3.41 -5.34
N ARG A 121 -7.15 -3.82 -6.52
CA ARG A 121 -5.74 -3.69 -6.83
C ARG A 121 -5.44 -3.21 -8.24
N LEU A 122 -4.40 -2.40 -8.33
CA LEU A 122 -3.69 -2.13 -9.57
C LEU A 122 -2.51 -3.08 -9.68
N GLU A 123 -2.34 -3.70 -10.83
CA GLU A 123 -1.19 -4.52 -11.11
C GLU A 123 -0.26 -3.85 -12.10
N VAL A 124 1.04 -3.87 -11.78
CA VAL A 124 2.08 -3.32 -12.65
C VAL A 124 2.79 -4.47 -13.35
N THR A 125 2.81 -4.43 -14.67
CA THR A 125 3.60 -5.35 -15.51
C THR A 125 4.50 -4.56 -16.43
N ARG A 126 5.52 -5.20 -17.00
CA ARG A 126 6.49 -4.54 -17.88
C ARG A 126 7.06 -5.51 -18.89
N LYS A 127 7.06 -5.09 -20.15
CA LYS A 127 7.66 -5.83 -21.27
C LYS A 127 9.13 -6.15 -21.02
N GLY A 128 9.52 -7.40 -21.30
CA GLY A 128 10.88 -7.88 -21.10
C GLY A 128 11.31 -8.08 -19.64
N LYS A 129 10.37 -7.89 -18.68
CA LYS A 129 10.62 -8.19 -17.26
C LYS A 129 9.64 -9.22 -16.72
N TYR A 130 8.42 -8.81 -16.44
CA TYR A 130 7.32 -9.65 -15.97
C TYR A 130 6.05 -9.24 -16.69
N GLU A 131 5.54 -10.15 -17.51
CA GLU A 131 4.42 -9.93 -18.42
C GLU A 131 3.15 -10.64 -17.96
N ASP A 132 3.28 -11.67 -17.10
CA ASP A 132 2.14 -12.39 -16.57
C ASP A 132 1.40 -11.59 -15.48
N ILE A 133 0.07 -11.71 -15.48
CA ILE A 133 -0.80 -11.12 -14.47
C ILE A 133 -0.89 -12.08 -13.28
N LEU A 134 -0.55 -11.57 -12.09
CA LEU A 134 -0.57 -12.32 -10.83
C LEU A 134 -1.93 -12.34 -10.15
N SER A 135 -2.71 -11.27 -10.36
CA SER A 135 -3.93 -11.03 -9.61
C SER A 135 -5.10 -11.86 -10.15
N ASN A 136 -5.99 -12.26 -9.24
CA ASN A 136 -7.30 -12.75 -9.66
C ASN A 136 -8.10 -11.62 -10.30
N LYS A 137 -8.84 -11.93 -11.36
CA LYS A 137 -9.68 -10.95 -12.08
C LYS A 137 -10.68 -10.25 -11.19
N SER A 138 -11.20 -10.90 -10.15
CA SER A 138 -12.16 -10.33 -9.20
C SER A 138 -11.62 -9.18 -8.35
N ASP A 139 -10.32 -9.16 -8.13
CA ASP A 139 -9.68 -8.16 -7.26
C ASP A 139 -9.01 -7.05 -8.11
N LEU A 140 -8.76 -7.33 -9.39
CA LEU A 140 -8.05 -6.47 -10.32
C LEU A 140 -8.97 -5.37 -10.86
N ILE A 141 -8.69 -4.13 -10.54
CA ILE A 141 -9.42 -2.96 -11.05
C ILE A 141 -8.72 -2.30 -12.22
N GLY A 142 -7.40 -2.48 -12.39
CA GLY A 142 -6.66 -1.92 -13.52
C GLY A 142 -5.27 -2.51 -13.64
N ILE A 143 -4.71 -2.38 -14.84
CA ILE A 143 -3.34 -2.79 -15.19
C ILE A 143 -2.56 -1.55 -15.61
N VAL A 144 -1.35 -1.39 -15.08
CA VAL A 144 -0.42 -0.33 -15.47
C VAL A 144 0.76 -0.98 -16.18
N SER A 145 0.88 -0.74 -17.49
CA SER A 145 1.80 -1.52 -18.32
C SER A 145 2.23 -0.79 -19.59
N ASP A 146 3.32 -1.24 -20.18
CA ASP A 146 3.72 -0.99 -21.57
C ASP A 146 3.34 -2.16 -22.52
N ILE A 147 2.49 -3.07 -22.04
CA ILE A 147 1.94 -4.20 -22.78
C ILE A 147 0.42 -4.02 -22.89
N GLU A 148 -0.14 -4.27 -24.06
CA GLU A 148 -1.59 -4.33 -24.25
C GLU A 148 -2.12 -5.73 -23.98
N TYR A 149 -3.06 -5.86 -23.04
CA TYR A 149 -3.73 -7.11 -22.68
C TYR A 149 -5.13 -7.17 -23.28
N LYS A 150 -5.51 -8.30 -23.86
CA LYS A 150 -6.88 -8.55 -24.33
C LYS A 150 -7.80 -8.92 -23.16
N LEU A 151 -7.99 -7.96 -22.25
CA LEU A 151 -8.81 -8.12 -21.04
C LEU A 151 -9.80 -6.95 -20.96
N ASN A 152 -11.01 -7.24 -20.48
CA ASN A 152 -12.02 -6.21 -20.20
C ASN A 152 -11.75 -5.60 -18.81
N ILE A 153 -10.62 -4.90 -18.67
CA ILE A 153 -10.13 -4.23 -17.46
C ILE A 153 -9.44 -2.95 -17.93
N GLU A 154 -9.56 -1.87 -17.16
CA GLU A 154 -8.89 -0.60 -17.43
C GLU A 154 -7.37 -0.78 -17.52
N GLN A 155 -6.77 -0.18 -18.53
CA GLN A 155 -5.34 -0.28 -18.79
C GLN A 155 -4.73 1.10 -18.97
N PHE A 156 -3.59 1.32 -18.32
CA PHE A 156 -2.89 2.59 -18.30
C PHE A 156 -1.43 2.41 -18.69
N ASN A 157 -0.86 3.41 -19.35
CA ASN A 157 0.57 3.47 -19.55
C ASN A 157 1.31 3.71 -18.22
N LEU A 158 2.56 3.24 -18.12
CA LEU A 158 3.38 3.26 -16.90
C LEU A 158 3.51 4.62 -16.21
N ASN A 159 3.48 5.72 -16.96
CA ASN A 159 3.68 7.08 -16.45
C ASN A 159 2.41 7.94 -16.50
N ASP A 160 1.26 7.35 -16.77
CA ASP A 160 -0.01 8.09 -16.89
C ASP A 160 -0.66 8.33 -15.51
N TYR A 161 0.12 8.89 -14.59
CA TYR A 161 -0.30 9.09 -13.20
C TYR A 161 -1.58 9.91 -13.07
N LYS A 162 -1.80 10.87 -13.97
CA LYS A 162 -2.97 11.74 -13.95
C LYS A 162 -4.27 10.96 -14.20
N ASN A 163 -4.33 10.13 -15.24
CA ASN A 163 -5.51 9.33 -15.54
C ASN A 163 -5.67 8.19 -14.53
N ILE A 164 -4.57 7.58 -14.10
CA ILE A 164 -4.59 6.57 -13.02
C ILE A 164 -5.21 7.15 -11.75
N SER A 165 -4.77 8.33 -11.31
CA SER A 165 -5.30 8.97 -10.09
C SER A 165 -6.77 9.33 -10.23
N LYS A 166 -7.20 9.82 -11.39
CA LYS A 166 -8.61 10.11 -11.69
C LYS A 166 -9.46 8.81 -11.65
N TYR A 167 -8.93 7.73 -12.17
CA TYR A 167 -9.61 6.44 -12.13
C TYR A 167 -9.72 5.89 -10.70
N ILE A 168 -8.65 5.99 -9.90
CA ILE A 168 -8.67 5.62 -8.48
C ILE A 168 -9.78 6.38 -7.75
N GLU A 169 -9.90 7.68 -7.95
CA GLU A 169 -10.97 8.48 -7.36
C GLU A 169 -12.35 7.89 -7.71
N SER A 170 -12.58 7.55 -8.97
CA SER A 170 -13.89 7.04 -9.43
C SER A 170 -14.26 5.68 -8.83
N VAL A 171 -13.28 4.82 -8.52
CA VAL A 171 -13.53 3.45 -8.03
C VAL A 171 -13.40 3.30 -6.52
N THR A 172 -12.75 4.24 -5.83
CA THR A 172 -12.60 4.21 -4.36
C THR A 172 -13.68 5.03 -3.65
N TYR A 173 -14.14 6.14 -4.24
CA TYR A 173 -15.11 7.05 -3.61
C TYR A 173 -16.56 6.85 -4.07
N THR A 174 -16.86 5.87 -4.90
CA THR A 174 -18.23 5.60 -5.37
C THR A 174 -19.15 4.93 -4.34
N HIS A 175 -18.73 4.81 -3.08
CA HIS A 175 -19.53 4.22 -2.01
C HIS A 175 -19.63 5.14 -0.77
N LEU A 176 -19.56 6.46 -0.99
CA LEU A 176 -19.98 7.46 0.02
C LEU A 176 -21.41 7.88 -0.23
#